data_a75c64f116f349d9e8a732fb0179b385
#
_entry.id   a75c64f116f349d9e8a732fb0179b385
#
_cell.length_a   1.000
_cell.length_b   1.000
_cell.length_c   1.000
_cell.angle_alpha   90.00
_cell.angle_beta   90.00
_cell.angle_gamma   90.00
#
_symmetry.space_group_name_H-M   'P 1'
#
loop_
_entity.id
_entity.type
_entity.pdbx_description
1 polymer ?
#
loop_
_entity_poly.entity_id
_entity_poly.type
_entity_poly.pdbx_seq_one_letter_code
_entity_poly.pdbx_strand_id
1 'polypeptide(L)'
;MKSIKELYRIGTGPSSSHTMGPRKAAEMFVERHPDAASFKVTLYGSLAATGKGHMTDVAIIDTLQPAAPVEIVWQPKVFLPFHPNGMTFTALDANNKILENWTVYSIGGGALAENNDNPTIESPEVYGMNNMTEILQWCERTGKSYWEYVKECENEDIWDYLAEVWDTMKDAIHRGLEAEGVLPGPLNLRRKASTYYIRATGYKQSLQSRGLVFSYALAVSEENASGGKIVTAPTCGSCGVMPAVLHHLQKSRDFSDMRILRALATAGLIGNIVKFNASISGAEVGCQGEVGVACAMASAAANQLFGGSPAQIEYAAEMGLEHHLGMTCDPVCGLVQIPCIERNAYAAARALDANLYSAFTDGMHRVSFDKVVQVMKQTGHDLPSLYKETSEGGLAKDYQQM
;
A
#
# COMPACT_ATOMS: atom_id res chain seq x y z
N MET A 1 2.51 15.39 10.67
CA MET A 1 2.47 14.35 9.61
C MET A 1 2.36 15.01 8.24
N LYS A 2 2.88 14.36 7.19
CA LYS A 2 2.79 14.79 5.78
C LYS A 2 1.37 14.64 5.23
N SER A 3 1.10 15.21 4.04
CA SER A 3 -0.20 15.08 3.35
C SER A 3 -0.58 13.62 3.08
N ILE A 4 -1.88 13.31 3.11
CA ILE A 4 -2.42 11.99 2.71
C ILE A 4 -2.21 11.70 1.21
N LYS A 5 -1.85 12.68 0.39
CA LYS A 5 -1.38 12.47 -0.99
C LYS A 5 -0.13 11.59 -1.03
N GLU A 6 0.70 11.64 0.02
CA GLU A 6 1.88 10.79 0.17
C GLU A 6 1.55 9.33 0.54
N LEU A 7 0.32 9.06 0.91
CA LEU A 7 -0.19 7.71 1.18
C LEU A 7 -0.91 7.14 -0.04
N TYR A 8 -1.80 7.94 -0.65
CA TYR A 8 -2.50 7.57 -1.88
C TYR A 8 -1.66 7.99 -3.09
N ARG A 9 -0.88 7.10 -3.64
CA ARG A 9 -0.10 7.36 -4.85
C ARG A 9 -0.69 6.61 -6.02
N ILE A 10 -0.94 7.33 -7.10
CA ILE A 10 -1.35 6.77 -8.39
C ILE A 10 -0.10 6.32 -9.13
N GLY A 11 -0.05 5.07 -9.56
CA GLY A 11 1.10 4.53 -10.27
C GLY A 11 0.90 3.09 -10.72
N THR A 12 1.96 2.47 -11.21
CA THR A 12 1.95 1.10 -11.70
C THR A 12 2.61 0.16 -10.70
N GLY A 13 1.93 -0.99 -10.42
CA GLY A 13 2.46 -2.04 -9.56
C GLY A 13 3.62 -2.83 -10.20
N PRO A 14 3.99 -3.94 -9.60
CA PRO A 14 3.26 -4.64 -8.52
C PRO A 14 3.59 -4.17 -7.09
N SER A 15 4.70 -3.44 -6.86
CA SER A 15 5.15 -3.08 -5.51
C SER A 15 5.41 -1.58 -5.38
N SER A 16 4.94 -0.95 -4.30
CA SER A 16 5.25 0.45 -4.03
C SER A 16 6.71 0.66 -3.62
N SER A 17 7.28 -0.26 -2.82
CA SER A 17 8.67 -0.18 -2.38
C SER A 17 9.66 -0.72 -3.41
N HIS A 18 9.29 -1.76 -4.17
CA HIS A 18 10.20 -2.44 -5.10
C HIS A 18 10.02 -2.04 -6.57
N THR A 19 8.93 -1.36 -6.93
CA THR A 19 8.66 -0.90 -8.31
C THR A 19 8.56 0.62 -8.39
N MET A 20 7.58 1.22 -7.67
CA MET A 20 7.33 2.66 -7.74
C MET A 20 8.48 3.50 -7.17
N GLY A 21 9.03 3.09 -6.01
CA GLY A 21 10.16 3.76 -5.38
C GLY A 21 11.42 3.76 -6.26
N PRO A 22 11.89 2.59 -6.73
CA PRO A 22 13.01 2.52 -7.67
C PRO A 22 12.80 3.26 -8.99
N ARG A 23 11.59 3.23 -9.57
CA ARG A 23 11.24 4.02 -10.76
C ARG A 23 11.43 5.51 -10.49
N LYS A 24 10.86 6.01 -9.40
CA LYS A 24 10.99 7.41 -9.01
C LYS A 24 12.45 7.81 -8.77
N ALA A 25 13.25 6.95 -8.14
CA ALA A 25 14.67 7.20 -7.95
C ALA A 25 15.41 7.26 -9.29
N ALA A 26 15.09 6.38 -10.24
CA ALA A 26 15.66 6.39 -11.58
C ALA A 26 15.28 7.66 -12.36
N GLU A 27 14.03 8.11 -12.29
CA GLU A 27 13.54 9.37 -12.87
C GLU A 27 14.34 10.56 -12.34
N MET A 28 14.48 10.68 -11.03
CA MET A 28 15.26 11.75 -10.41
C MET A 28 16.76 11.70 -10.79
N PHE A 29 17.31 10.50 -10.98
CA PHE A 29 18.71 10.33 -11.30
C PHE A 29 19.03 10.65 -12.76
N VAL A 30 18.18 10.23 -13.70
CA VAL A 30 18.36 10.56 -15.14
C VAL A 30 18.18 12.06 -15.41
N GLU A 31 17.27 12.72 -14.68
CA GLU A 31 17.10 14.19 -14.79
C GLU A 31 18.36 14.94 -14.37
N ARG A 32 19.11 14.42 -13.38
CA ARG A 32 20.39 15.02 -12.95
C ARG A 32 21.56 14.71 -13.89
N HIS A 33 21.47 13.63 -14.64
CA HIS A 33 22.56 13.14 -15.51
C HIS A 33 22.08 12.83 -16.93
N PRO A 34 21.50 13.80 -17.65
CA PRO A 34 20.99 13.59 -19.00
C PRO A 34 22.08 13.21 -20.03
N ASP A 35 23.33 13.59 -19.74
CA ASP A 35 24.49 13.35 -20.64
C ASP A 35 25.38 12.17 -20.19
N ALA A 36 24.93 11.33 -19.26
CA ALA A 36 25.67 10.16 -18.83
C ALA A 36 25.85 9.18 -20.00
N ALA A 37 27.04 8.58 -20.11
CA ALA A 37 27.33 7.58 -21.16
C ALA A 37 26.78 6.19 -20.79
N SER A 38 26.68 5.88 -19.49
CA SER A 38 26.07 4.67 -18.98
C SER A 38 25.66 4.82 -17.51
N PHE A 39 24.76 3.93 -17.08
CA PHE A 39 24.32 3.84 -15.70
C PHE A 39 24.61 2.45 -15.12
N LYS A 40 24.95 2.42 -13.84
CA LYS A 40 25.03 1.19 -13.05
C LYS A 40 24.18 1.34 -11.81
N VAL A 41 23.29 0.38 -11.54
CA VAL A 41 22.42 0.40 -10.38
C VAL A 41 22.64 -0.86 -9.55
N THR A 42 23.10 -0.68 -8.31
CA THR A 42 23.27 -1.77 -7.35
C THR A 42 22.09 -1.82 -6.40
N LEU A 43 21.42 -2.96 -6.34
CA LEU A 43 20.28 -3.23 -5.47
C LEU A 43 20.74 -4.08 -4.28
N TYR A 44 20.23 -3.78 -3.07
CA TYR A 44 20.66 -4.41 -1.83
C TYR A 44 19.49 -5.06 -1.08
N GLY A 45 19.80 -6.02 -0.19
CA GLY A 45 18.91 -6.62 0.79
C GLY A 45 17.58 -7.12 0.18
N SER A 46 16.47 -6.77 0.78
CA SER A 46 15.14 -7.17 0.34
C SER A 46 14.84 -6.72 -1.10
N LEU A 47 15.27 -5.51 -1.47
CA LEU A 47 15.10 -4.97 -2.83
C LEU A 47 15.76 -5.83 -3.90
N ALA A 48 16.91 -6.46 -3.58
CA ALA A 48 17.59 -7.39 -4.46
C ALA A 48 17.01 -8.81 -4.38
N ALA A 49 16.60 -9.26 -3.19
CA ALA A 49 16.14 -10.62 -2.96
C ALA A 49 14.82 -10.92 -3.71
N THR A 50 13.90 -9.98 -3.75
CA THR A 50 12.59 -10.13 -4.39
C THR A 50 12.39 -9.27 -5.64
N GLY A 51 13.40 -8.45 -5.99
CA GLY A 51 13.29 -7.41 -7.02
C GLY A 51 12.89 -7.91 -8.41
N LYS A 52 13.35 -9.09 -8.83
CA LYS A 52 12.92 -9.66 -10.11
C LYS A 52 11.43 -9.98 -10.15
N GLY A 53 10.90 -10.55 -9.06
CA GLY A 53 9.47 -10.83 -8.94
C GLY A 53 8.62 -9.56 -8.82
N HIS A 54 9.20 -8.50 -8.30
CA HIS A 54 8.59 -7.17 -8.18
C HIS A 54 8.86 -6.24 -9.37
N MET A 55 9.48 -6.74 -10.44
CA MET A 55 9.79 -5.95 -11.64
C MET A 55 10.65 -4.70 -11.35
N THR A 56 11.55 -4.78 -10.36
CA THR A 56 12.41 -3.66 -9.96
C THR A 56 13.38 -3.27 -11.07
N ASP A 57 14.03 -4.27 -11.67
CA ASP A 57 14.92 -4.09 -12.82
C ASP A 57 14.18 -3.50 -14.01
N VAL A 58 13.00 -4.01 -14.34
CA VAL A 58 12.16 -3.49 -15.43
C VAL A 58 11.86 -2.01 -15.21
N ALA A 59 11.42 -1.63 -14.01
CA ALA A 59 11.08 -0.25 -13.68
C ALA A 59 12.29 0.69 -13.81
N ILE A 60 13.49 0.25 -13.41
CA ILE A 60 14.73 1.03 -13.52
C ILE A 60 15.21 1.10 -14.98
N ILE A 61 15.23 -0.04 -15.68
CA ILE A 61 15.69 -0.14 -17.07
C ILE A 61 14.80 0.70 -17.98
N ASP A 62 13.47 0.56 -17.88
CA ASP A 62 12.51 1.33 -18.69
C ASP A 62 12.70 2.84 -18.51
N THR A 63 13.18 3.28 -17.36
CA THR A 63 13.38 4.70 -17.05
C THR A 63 14.74 5.22 -17.53
N LEU A 64 15.81 4.47 -17.30
CA LEU A 64 17.18 4.95 -17.60
C LEU A 64 17.66 4.61 -19.02
N GLN A 65 17.27 3.44 -19.55
CA GLN A 65 17.77 2.95 -20.85
C GLN A 65 17.45 3.84 -22.06
N PRO A 66 16.35 4.61 -22.09
CA PRO A 66 16.13 5.59 -23.15
C PRO A 66 17.21 6.68 -23.22
N ALA A 67 17.89 7.00 -22.11
CA ALA A 67 18.98 7.96 -22.04
C ALA A 67 20.34 7.32 -22.30
N ALA A 68 20.66 6.17 -21.65
CA ALA A 68 21.93 5.47 -21.77
C ALA A 68 21.83 4.00 -21.30
N PRO A 69 22.77 3.12 -21.73
CA PRO A 69 22.81 1.73 -21.27
C PRO A 69 22.84 1.57 -19.74
N VAL A 70 22.14 0.55 -19.21
CA VAL A 70 21.97 0.29 -17.77
C VAL A 70 22.50 -1.09 -17.40
N GLU A 71 23.33 -1.16 -16.37
CA GLU A 71 23.74 -2.40 -15.71
C GLU A 71 23.06 -2.52 -14.34
N ILE A 72 22.37 -3.65 -14.06
CA ILE A 72 21.80 -3.94 -12.73
C ILE A 72 22.67 -4.95 -12.00
N VAL A 73 23.12 -4.60 -10.79
CA VAL A 73 23.91 -5.46 -9.90
C VAL A 73 23.06 -5.86 -8.69
N TRP A 74 22.94 -7.16 -8.46
CA TRP A 74 22.11 -7.73 -7.39
C TRP A 74 22.97 -8.14 -6.19
N GLN A 75 22.67 -7.59 -5.00
CA GLN A 75 23.34 -7.85 -3.73
C GLN A 75 22.34 -8.26 -2.62
N PRO A 76 21.65 -9.42 -2.75
CA PRO A 76 20.55 -9.79 -1.85
C PRO A 76 21.02 -10.11 -0.41
N LYS A 77 22.30 -10.40 -0.20
CA LYS A 77 22.88 -10.69 1.13
C LYS A 77 23.52 -9.49 1.81
N VAL A 78 23.57 -8.34 1.13
CA VAL A 78 24.13 -7.10 1.66
C VAL A 78 23.01 -6.21 2.12
N PHE A 79 22.92 -5.95 3.42
CA PHE A 79 21.94 -5.04 4.00
C PHE A 79 22.64 -3.75 4.40
N LEU A 80 22.16 -2.62 3.87
CA LEU A 80 22.65 -1.31 4.27
C LEU A 80 22.05 -0.93 5.63
N PRO A 81 22.78 -0.18 6.48
CA PRO A 81 22.38 0.06 7.87
C PRO A 81 21.06 0.78 8.05
N PHE A 82 20.69 1.67 7.11
CA PHE A 82 19.53 2.55 7.28
C PHE A 82 18.19 1.84 7.00
N HIS A 83 18.10 1.08 5.89
CA HIS A 83 16.86 0.42 5.49
C HIS A 83 17.15 -0.80 4.61
N PRO A 84 16.36 -1.91 4.70
CA PRO A 84 16.59 -3.12 3.90
C PRO A 84 16.40 -2.94 2.38
N ASN A 85 15.72 -1.88 1.94
CA ASN A 85 15.48 -1.57 0.52
C ASN A 85 16.44 -0.49 0.02
N GLY A 86 17.74 -0.75 0.11
CA GLY A 86 18.77 0.16 -0.41
C GLY A 86 19.07 -0.05 -1.89
N MET A 87 19.44 1.04 -2.58
CA MET A 87 19.92 1.04 -3.95
C MET A 87 20.95 2.15 -4.16
N THR A 88 21.96 1.88 -4.98
CA THR A 88 22.98 2.87 -5.35
C THR A 88 22.97 3.06 -6.86
N PHE A 89 22.74 4.27 -7.30
CA PHE A 89 22.83 4.69 -8.69
C PHE A 89 24.20 5.30 -8.96
N THR A 90 24.83 4.89 -10.05
CA THR A 90 26.13 5.40 -10.52
C THR A 90 25.99 5.87 -11.96
N ALA A 91 26.29 7.14 -12.24
CA ALA A 91 26.40 7.67 -13.58
C ALA A 91 27.87 7.69 -14.01
N LEU A 92 28.14 7.28 -15.25
CA LEU A 92 29.48 7.15 -15.81
C LEU A 92 29.60 8.00 -17.09
N ASP A 93 30.76 8.63 -17.28
CA ASP A 93 31.10 9.29 -18.54
C ASP A 93 31.61 8.30 -19.62
N ALA A 94 31.92 8.80 -20.82
CA ALA A 94 32.41 7.98 -21.93
C ALA A 94 33.76 7.30 -21.67
N ASN A 95 34.49 7.71 -20.64
CA ASN A 95 35.76 7.11 -20.20
C ASN A 95 35.59 6.17 -18.98
N ASN A 96 34.35 5.81 -18.63
CA ASN A 96 33.99 5.06 -17.43
C ASN A 96 34.37 5.74 -16.11
N LYS A 97 34.54 7.06 -16.10
CA LYS A 97 34.75 7.82 -14.88
C LYS A 97 33.41 8.10 -14.21
N ILE A 98 33.35 7.91 -12.91
CA ILE A 98 32.16 8.18 -12.10
C ILE A 98 31.86 9.67 -12.08
N LEU A 99 30.67 10.03 -12.51
CA LEU A 99 30.10 11.38 -12.42
C LEU A 99 29.46 11.60 -11.06
N GLU A 100 28.59 10.67 -10.65
CA GLU A 100 27.93 10.65 -9.35
C GLU A 100 27.71 9.22 -8.85
N ASN A 101 27.82 9.01 -7.53
CA ASN A 101 27.28 7.87 -6.80
C ASN A 101 26.21 8.36 -5.84
N TRP A 102 24.97 7.90 -6.04
CA TRP A 102 23.85 8.27 -5.20
C TRP A 102 23.21 7.06 -4.55
N THR A 103 23.27 6.99 -3.21
CA THR A 103 22.62 5.93 -2.44
C THR A 103 21.31 6.44 -1.88
N VAL A 104 20.24 5.71 -2.17
CA VAL A 104 18.87 6.05 -1.80
C VAL A 104 18.12 4.80 -1.35
N TYR A 105 17.12 4.98 -0.50
CA TYR A 105 16.34 3.91 0.11
C TYR A 105 14.86 4.06 -0.21
N SER A 106 14.19 2.96 -0.55
CA SER A 106 12.75 2.93 -0.70
C SER A 106 12.10 2.54 0.63
N ILE A 107 11.56 3.53 1.35
CA ILE A 107 11.08 3.42 2.74
C ILE A 107 9.60 3.05 2.87
N GLY A 108 9.00 2.45 1.84
CA GLY A 108 7.61 2.03 1.81
C GLY A 108 6.66 3.03 1.15
N GLY A 109 5.54 2.54 0.62
CA GLY A 109 4.55 3.37 -0.09
C GLY A 109 5.08 4.15 -1.30
N GLY A 110 6.27 3.80 -1.84
CA GLY A 110 6.95 4.54 -2.92
C GLY A 110 7.67 5.81 -2.44
N ALA A 111 7.87 5.99 -1.13
CA ALA A 111 8.67 7.08 -0.57
C ALA A 111 10.17 6.76 -0.65
N LEU A 112 10.99 7.80 -0.80
CA LEU A 112 12.44 7.72 -0.86
C LEU A 112 13.09 8.47 0.29
N ALA A 113 14.24 7.98 0.76
CA ALA A 113 15.11 8.66 1.72
C ALA A 113 16.59 8.47 1.35
N GLU A 114 17.45 9.44 1.62
CA GLU A 114 18.89 9.35 1.32
C GLU A 114 19.69 8.78 2.49
N ASN A 115 19.48 9.29 3.71
CA ASN A 115 20.09 8.85 4.97
C ASN A 115 19.24 9.35 6.13
N ASN A 116 19.66 9.01 7.37
CA ASN A 116 18.95 9.34 8.62
C ASN A 116 18.47 10.81 8.75
N ASP A 117 19.11 11.76 8.06
CA ASP A 117 18.91 13.18 8.30
C ASP A 117 18.28 13.95 7.13
N ASN A 118 18.07 13.32 5.95
CA ASN A 118 17.50 14.01 4.79
C ASN A 118 16.54 13.11 4.00
N PRO A 119 15.21 13.19 4.22
CA PRO A 119 14.26 12.65 3.27
C PRO A 119 14.43 13.37 1.92
N THR A 120 14.65 12.65 0.84
CA THR A 120 15.02 13.12 -0.50
C THR A 120 14.03 14.12 -1.10
N ILE A 121 12.81 14.20 -0.58
CA ILE A 121 11.77 15.18 -0.93
C ILE A 121 11.03 15.50 0.36
N GLU A 122 11.34 16.62 0.97
CA GLU A 122 10.55 17.13 2.07
C GLU A 122 9.22 17.71 1.55
N SER A 123 8.19 16.87 1.56
CA SER A 123 6.84 17.41 1.59
C SER A 123 6.61 18.04 2.96
N PRO A 124 6.06 19.25 3.04
CA PRO A 124 5.82 19.89 4.32
C PRO A 124 4.88 19.05 5.20
N GLU A 125 5.07 19.12 6.49
CA GLU A 125 4.09 18.59 7.43
C GLU A 125 2.84 19.49 7.42
N VAL A 126 1.68 18.86 7.27
CA VAL A 126 0.40 19.58 7.21
C VAL A 126 -0.50 19.29 8.43
N TYR A 127 -0.27 18.16 9.11
CA TYR A 127 -1.05 17.77 10.29
C TYR A 127 -0.31 18.09 11.59
N GLY A 128 -0.90 18.91 12.44
CA GLY A 128 -0.34 19.27 13.75
C GLY A 128 -0.45 18.13 14.78
N MET A 129 -1.55 17.37 14.78
CA MET A 129 -1.73 16.17 15.60
C MET A 129 -1.27 14.93 14.84
N ASN A 130 -0.68 13.94 15.54
CA ASN A 130 -0.07 12.78 14.91
C ASN A 130 -0.50 11.44 15.52
N ASN A 131 -1.48 11.45 16.42
CA ASN A 131 -2.04 10.25 17.02
C ASN A 131 -3.57 10.33 17.06
N MET A 132 -4.21 9.16 17.10
CA MET A 132 -5.66 9.05 17.00
C MET A 132 -6.37 9.59 18.22
N THR A 133 -5.77 9.41 19.41
CA THR A 133 -6.35 9.87 20.68
C THR A 133 -6.54 11.38 20.71
N GLU A 134 -5.52 12.15 20.30
CA GLU A 134 -5.63 13.61 20.23
C GLU A 134 -6.66 14.07 19.18
N ILE A 135 -6.70 13.42 18.03
CA ILE A 135 -7.65 13.76 16.96
C ILE A 135 -9.08 13.40 17.39
N LEU A 136 -9.29 12.27 18.07
CA LEU A 136 -10.60 11.91 18.62
C LEU A 136 -11.09 12.96 19.64
N GLN A 137 -10.22 13.38 20.56
CA GLN A 137 -10.54 14.45 21.52
C GLN A 137 -10.85 15.80 20.83
N TRP A 138 -10.15 16.08 19.71
CA TRP A 138 -10.46 17.24 18.90
C TRP A 138 -11.87 17.13 18.26
N CYS A 139 -12.22 15.95 17.71
CA CYS A 139 -13.55 15.68 17.16
C CYS A 139 -14.64 15.88 18.22
N GLU A 140 -14.47 15.32 19.42
CA GLU A 140 -15.41 15.44 20.53
C GLU A 140 -15.60 16.90 20.99
N ARG A 141 -14.49 17.63 21.10
CA ARG A 141 -14.51 19.04 21.55
C ARG A 141 -15.11 19.99 20.51
N THR A 142 -14.92 19.71 19.22
CA THR A 142 -15.38 20.61 18.14
C THR A 142 -16.72 20.19 17.54
N GLY A 143 -17.18 18.98 17.79
CA GLY A 143 -18.34 18.38 17.14
C GLY A 143 -18.11 18.03 15.66
N LYS A 144 -16.86 18.02 15.21
CA LYS A 144 -16.44 17.70 13.84
C LYS A 144 -16.00 16.25 13.71
N SER A 145 -15.92 15.77 12.47
CA SER A 145 -15.48 14.42 12.12
C SER A 145 -14.04 14.40 11.60
N TYR A 146 -13.45 13.21 11.42
CA TYR A 146 -12.08 13.04 10.92
C TYR A 146 -11.84 13.65 9.55
N TRP A 147 -12.79 13.53 8.59
CA TRP A 147 -12.63 14.14 7.27
C TRP A 147 -12.65 15.67 7.33
N GLU A 148 -13.31 16.27 8.34
CA GLU A 148 -13.28 17.72 8.56
C GLU A 148 -11.93 18.15 9.14
N TYR A 149 -11.31 17.33 9.99
CA TYR A 149 -9.92 17.56 10.42
C TYR A 149 -8.95 17.50 9.23
N VAL A 150 -9.12 16.52 8.34
CA VAL A 150 -8.33 16.48 7.09
C VAL A 150 -8.53 17.74 6.26
N LYS A 151 -9.79 18.18 6.09
CA LYS A 151 -10.12 19.42 5.36
C LYS A 151 -9.46 20.67 5.96
N GLU A 152 -9.29 20.74 7.27
CA GLU A 152 -8.63 21.87 7.93
C GLU A 152 -7.11 21.87 7.77
N CYS A 153 -6.51 20.69 7.62
CA CYS A 153 -5.05 20.52 7.53
C CYS A 153 -4.51 20.54 6.10
N GLU A 154 -5.26 19.99 5.15
CA GLU A 154 -4.83 19.85 3.76
C GLU A 154 -5.15 21.10 2.94
N ASN A 155 -4.44 21.27 1.82
CA ASN A 155 -4.77 22.30 0.85
C ASN A 155 -6.10 22.00 0.13
N GLU A 156 -6.73 23.02 -0.45
CA GLU A 156 -8.05 22.92 -1.12
C GLU A 156 -8.06 21.89 -2.27
N ASP A 157 -6.93 21.69 -2.96
CA ASP A 157 -6.78 20.73 -4.06
C ASP A 157 -6.82 19.24 -3.62
N ILE A 158 -6.91 18.97 -2.32
CA ILE A 158 -7.04 17.60 -1.79
C ILE A 158 -8.29 16.90 -2.35
N TRP A 159 -9.39 17.63 -2.52
CA TRP A 159 -10.64 17.05 -3.00
C TRP A 159 -10.58 16.64 -4.47
N ASP A 160 -9.92 17.43 -5.30
CA ASP A 160 -9.68 17.09 -6.72
C ASP A 160 -8.76 15.87 -6.82
N TYR A 161 -7.71 15.83 -5.98
CA TYR A 161 -6.82 14.68 -5.89
C TYR A 161 -7.54 13.40 -5.44
N LEU A 162 -8.37 13.48 -4.39
CA LEU A 162 -9.16 12.33 -3.93
C LEU A 162 -10.20 11.88 -4.97
N ALA A 163 -10.73 12.79 -5.79
CA ALA A 163 -11.58 12.44 -6.91
C ALA A 163 -10.80 11.64 -7.97
N GLU A 164 -9.58 12.07 -8.34
CA GLU A 164 -8.70 11.32 -9.24
C GLU A 164 -8.31 9.95 -8.67
N VAL A 165 -8.02 9.89 -7.36
CA VAL A 165 -7.76 8.63 -6.63
C VAL A 165 -8.96 7.69 -6.76
N TRP A 166 -10.18 8.19 -6.52
CA TRP A 166 -11.38 7.39 -6.60
C TRP A 166 -11.68 6.90 -8.02
N ASP A 167 -11.52 7.76 -9.02
CA ASP A 167 -11.69 7.39 -10.43
C ASP A 167 -10.68 6.30 -10.84
N THR A 168 -9.42 6.46 -10.46
CA THR A 168 -8.37 5.45 -10.71
C THR A 168 -8.68 4.11 -10.03
N MET A 169 -9.22 4.12 -8.80
CA MET A 169 -9.64 2.91 -8.09
C MET A 169 -10.79 2.18 -8.82
N LYS A 170 -11.80 2.94 -9.29
CA LYS A 170 -12.92 2.38 -10.08
C LYS A 170 -12.45 1.78 -11.40
N ASP A 171 -11.57 2.49 -12.10
CA ASP A 171 -11.00 2.02 -13.37
C ASP A 171 -10.19 0.74 -13.20
N ALA A 172 -9.42 0.61 -12.11
CA ALA A 172 -8.70 -0.61 -11.80
C ALA A 172 -9.63 -1.80 -11.55
N ILE A 173 -10.77 -1.59 -10.87
CA ILE A 173 -11.80 -2.62 -10.70
C ILE A 173 -12.35 -3.05 -12.07
N HIS A 174 -12.73 -2.10 -12.93
CA HIS A 174 -13.31 -2.40 -14.24
C HIS A 174 -12.34 -3.20 -15.11
N ARG A 175 -11.10 -2.74 -15.24
CA ARG A 175 -10.09 -3.46 -16.02
C ARG A 175 -9.84 -4.88 -15.48
N GLY A 176 -9.73 -5.03 -14.15
CA GLY A 176 -9.47 -6.31 -13.53
C GLY A 176 -10.65 -7.30 -13.65
N LEU A 177 -11.90 -6.81 -13.69
CA LEU A 177 -13.08 -7.65 -13.93
C LEU A 177 -13.20 -8.12 -15.40
N GLU A 178 -12.70 -7.34 -16.35
CA GLU A 178 -12.70 -7.68 -17.77
C GLU A 178 -11.50 -8.54 -18.18
N ALA A 179 -10.43 -8.52 -17.40
CA ALA A 179 -9.19 -9.22 -17.70
C ALA A 179 -9.28 -10.72 -17.34
N GLU A 180 -8.88 -11.55 -18.28
CA GLU A 180 -8.83 -13.01 -18.15
C GLU A 180 -7.41 -13.55 -18.35
N GLY A 181 -7.22 -14.86 -18.22
CA GLY A 181 -5.98 -15.54 -18.49
C GLY A 181 -5.12 -15.77 -17.24
N VAL A 182 -3.81 -15.65 -17.40
CA VAL A 182 -2.80 -15.99 -16.40
C VAL A 182 -1.99 -14.74 -16.02
N LEU A 183 -1.67 -14.58 -14.74
CA LEU A 183 -0.83 -13.52 -14.25
C LEU A 183 0.63 -13.71 -14.68
N PRO A 184 1.42 -12.63 -14.82
CA PRO A 184 2.84 -12.71 -15.16
C PRO A 184 3.65 -13.52 -14.13
N GLY A 185 4.72 -14.18 -14.60
CA GLY A 185 5.68 -14.87 -13.75
C GLY A 185 5.50 -16.40 -13.68
N PRO A 186 6.37 -17.07 -12.92
CA PRO A 186 6.48 -18.54 -12.96
C PRO A 186 5.33 -19.27 -12.27
N LEU A 187 4.48 -18.59 -11.48
CA LEU A 187 3.39 -19.27 -10.74
C LEU A 187 2.23 -19.74 -11.63
N ASN A 188 2.10 -19.22 -12.84
CA ASN A 188 0.99 -19.52 -13.75
C ASN A 188 -0.38 -19.33 -13.08
N LEU A 189 -0.49 -18.37 -12.17
CA LEU A 189 -1.70 -18.13 -11.41
C LEU A 189 -2.79 -17.56 -12.30
N ARG A 190 -3.92 -18.24 -12.38
CA ARG A 190 -5.07 -17.79 -13.18
C ARG A 190 -5.76 -16.62 -12.51
N ARG A 191 -6.17 -15.63 -13.31
CA ARG A 191 -7.07 -14.56 -12.86
C ARG A 191 -8.41 -15.17 -12.43
N LYS A 192 -8.96 -14.66 -11.33
CA LYS A 192 -10.17 -15.18 -10.68
C LYS A 192 -11.29 -14.14 -10.59
N ALA A 193 -10.96 -12.84 -10.70
CA ALA A 193 -11.88 -11.74 -10.43
C ALA A 193 -13.19 -11.86 -11.25
N SER A 194 -13.10 -12.01 -12.56
CA SER A 194 -14.24 -12.17 -13.46
C SER A 194 -15.11 -13.39 -13.08
N THR A 195 -14.47 -14.53 -12.83
CA THR A 195 -15.21 -15.76 -12.43
C THR A 195 -15.92 -15.59 -11.09
N TYR A 196 -15.29 -14.93 -10.11
CA TYR A 196 -15.89 -14.62 -8.81
C TYR A 196 -17.08 -13.67 -8.97
N TYR A 197 -16.97 -12.66 -9.82
CA TYR A 197 -18.04 -11.71 -10.11
C TYR A 197 -19.27 -12.44 -10.68
N ILE A 198 -19.07 -13.24 -11.73
CA ILE A 198 -20.14 -14.01 -12.38
C ILE A 198 -20.82 -14.94 -11.37
N ARG A 199 -20.04 -15.67 -10.58
CA ARG A 199 -20.59 -16.57 -9.56
C ARG A 199 -21.34 -15.83 -8.47
N ALA A 200 -20.79 -14.70 -7.98
CA ALA A 200 -21.40 -13.89 -6.93
C ALA A 200 -22.80 -13.40 -7.36
N THR A 201 -22.95 -12.95 -8.60
CA THR A 201 -24.26 -12.48 -9.12
C THR A 201 -25.34 -13.56 -9.15
N GLY A 202 -24.96 -14.83 -9.17
CA GLY A 202 -25.89 -15.97 -9.12
C GLY A 202 -26.35 -16.38 -7.71
N TYR A 203 -25.73 -15.81 -6.65
CA TYR A 203 -26.09 -16.16 -5.27
C TYR A 203 -27.19 -15.26 -4.70
N LYS A 204 -27.80 -15.72 -3.58
CA LYS A 204 -28.71 -14.90 -2.78
C LYS A 204 -27.97 -13.71 -2.15
N GLN A 205 -28.70 -12.65 -1.86
CA GLN A 205 -28.16 -11.34 -1.44
C GLN A 205 -27.09 -11.40 -0.34
N SER A 206 -27.23 -12.26 0.67
CA SER A 206 -26.27 -12.37 1.76
C SER A 206 -24.88 -12.90 1.34
N LEU A 207 -24.86 -13.90 0.45
CA LEU A 207 -23.61 -14.44 -0.10
C LEU A 207 -23.11 -13.63 -1.29
N GLN A 208 -24.02 -13.05 -2.07
CA GLN A 208 -23.71 -12.16 -3.18
C GLN A 208 -22.84 -10.99 -2.73
N SER A 209 -23.24 -10.29 -1.67
CA SER A 209 -22.49 -9.14 -1.13
C SER A 209 -21.04 -9.51 -0.85
N ARG A 210 -20.80 -10.61 -0.14
CA ARG A 210 -19.42 -11.05 0.18
C ARG A 210 -18.65 -11.50 -1.07
N GLY A 211 -19.28 -12.20 -1.99
CA GLY A 211 -18.67 -12.60 -3.26
C GLY A 211 -18.29 -11.43 -4.15
N LEU A 212 -19.09 -10.37 -4.19
CA LEU A 212 -18.78 -9.14 -4.92
C LEU A 212 -17.56 -8.40 -4.31
N VAL A 213 -17.50 -8.30 -2.99
CA VAL A 213 -16.34 -7.69 -2.30
C VAL A 213 -15.05 -8.45 -2.63
N PHE A 214 -15.09 -9.79 -2.60
CA PHE A 214 -13.95 -10.62 -3.01
C PHE A 214 -13.56 -10.33 -4.47
N SER A 215 -14.54 -10.31 -5.38
CA SER A 215 -14.24 -10.10 -6.79
C SER A 215 -13.61 -8.74 -7.08
N TYR A 216 -14.06 -7.68 -6.44
CA TYR A 216 -13.49 -6.34 -6.59
C TYR A 216 -12.07 -6.26 -6.03
N ALA A 217 -11.80 -6.87 -4.88
CA ALA A 217 -10.46 -6.91 -4.31
C ALA A 217 -9.50 -7.73 -5.18
N LEU A 218 -9.95 -8.87 -5.70
CA LEU A 218 -9.20 -9.69 -6.66
C LEU A 218 -8.91 -8.88 -7.93
N ALA A 219 -9.90 -8.18 -8.50
CA ALA A 219 -9.73 -7.39 -9.71
C ALA A 219 -8.58 -6.38 -9.62
N VAL A 220 -8.56 -5.56 -8.56
CA VAL A 220 -7.50 -4.57 -8.37
C VAL A 220 -6.16 -5.24 -8.07
N SER A 221 -6.14 -6.31 -7.27
CA SER A 221 -4.91 -7.02 -6.93
C SER A 221 -4.29 -7.74 -8.14
N GLU A 222 -5.11 -8.30 -9.02
CA GLU A 222 -4.68 -8.92 -10.27
C GLU A 222 -4.16 -7.88 -11.28
N GLU A 223 -4.79 -6.69 -11.34
CA GLU A 223 -4.28 -5.55 -12.10
C GLU A 223 -2.92 -5.11 -11.57
N ASN A 224 -2.79 -4.96 -10.25
CA ASN A 224 -1.50 -4.65 -9.63
C ASN A 224 -0.41 -5.67 -9.97
N ALA A 225 -0.71 -6.96 -9.84
CA ALA A 225 0.22 -8.05 -10.14
C ALA A 225 0.66 -8.08 -11.62
N SER A 226 -0.13 -7.48 -12.50
CA SER A 226 0.14 -7.40 -13.95
C SER A 226 0.78 -6.06 -14.37
N GLY A 227 1.17 -5.20 -13.44
CA GLY A 227 1.74 -3.89 -13.72
C GLY A 227 0.71 -2.85 -14.18
N GLY A 228 -0.58 -3.06 -13.89
CA GLY A 228 -1.64 -2.10 -14.17
C GLY A 228 -1.58 -0.84 -13.29
N LYS A 229 -2.24 0.22 -13.73
CA LYS A 229 -2.35 1.47 -12.98
C LYS A 229 -3.30 1.29 -11.79
N ILE A 230 -2.80 1.52 -10.59
CA ILE A 230 -3.53 1.40 -9.32
C ILE A 230 -3.25 2.58 -8.40
N VAL A 231 -3.91 2.61 -7.26
CA VAL A 231 -3.62 3.54 -6.17
C VAL A 231 -3.09 2.76 -4.97
N THR A 232 -1.98 3.23 -4.38
CA THR A 232 -1.53 2.68 -3.09
C THR A 232 -2.52 3.00 -1.97
N ALA A 233 -2.88 1.99 -1.14
CA ALA A 233 -3.79 2.18 -0.01
C ALA A 233 -3.54 1.15 1.13
N PRO A 234 -2.47 1.28 1.94
CA PRO A 234 -1.38 2.27 1.84
C PRO A 234 -0.26 1.87 0.87
N THR A 235 -0.21 0.63 0.39
CA THR A 235 0.82 0.11 -0.53
C THR A 235 0.20 -0.54 -1.76
N CYS A 236 1.02 -0.87 -2.78
CA CYS A 236 0.56 -1.66 -3.92
C CYS A 236 0.09 -3.06 -3.49
N GLY A 237 0.80 -3.71 -2.56
CA GLY A 237 0.48 -5.06 -2.08
C GLY A 237 -0.89 -5.17 -1.41
N SER A 238 -1.45 -4.05 -0.96
CA SER A 238 -2.76 -3.97 -0.31
C SER A 238 -3.79 -3.10 -1.05
N CYS A 239 -3.50 -2.73 -2.29
CA CYS A 239 -4.28 -1.77 -3.09
C CYS A 239 -5.72 -2.22 -3.41
N GLY A 240 -6.05 -3.51 -3.26
CA GLY A 240 -7.37 -4.05 -3.55
C GLY A 240 -8.40 -3.84 -2.43
N VAL A 241 -7.97 -3.62 -1.19
CA VAL A 241 -8.87 -3.58 -0.02
C VAL A 241 -9.81 -2.37 -0.05
N MET A 242 -9.24 -1.16 -0.12
CA MET A 242 -10.01 0.09 -0.12
C MET A 242 -11.01 0.20 -1.27
N PRO A 243 -10.59 0.03 -2.54
CA PRO A 243 -11.52 0.15 -3.66
C PRO A 243 -12.64 -0.88 -3.62
N ALA A 244 -12.35 -2.12 -3.18
CA ALA A 244 -13.37 -3.16 -3.07
C ALA A 244 -14.47 -2.80 -2.07
N VAL A 245 -14.10 -2.33 -0.88
CA VAL A 245 -15.05 -1.93 0.17
C VAL A 245 -15.87 -0.73 -0.29
N LEU A 246 -15.21 0.33 -0.75
CA LEU A 246 -15.90 1.56 -1.14
C LEU A 246 -16.80 1.37 -2.36
N HIS A 247 -16.33 0.65 -3.39
CA HIS A 247 -17.13 0.37 -4.58
C HIS A 247 -18.37 -0.48 -4.26
N HIS A 248 -18.18 -1.51 -3.43
CA HIS A 248 -19.30 -2.35 -2.97
C HIS A 248 -20.34 -1.52 -2.22
N LEU A 249 -19.90 -0.69 -1.26
CA LEU A 249 -20.80 0.15 -0.46
C LEU A 249 -21.48 1.23 -1.31
N GLN A 250 -20.75 1.86 -2.24
CA GLN A 250 -21.32 2.83 -3.15
C GLN A 250 -22.45 2.22 -3.99
N LYS A 251 -22.20 1.05 -4.61
CA LYS A 251 -23.17 0.36 -5.47
C LYS A 251 -24.36 -0.20 -4.69
N SER A 252 -24.14 -0.74 -3.50
CA SER A 252 -25.21 -1.40 -2.72
C SER A 252 -26.06 -0.45 -1.90
N ARG A 253 -25.58 0.79 -1.63
CA ARG A 253 -26.22 1.79 -0.77
C ARG A 253 -26.44 3.13 -1.44
N ASP A 254 -26.06 3.24 -2.70
CA ASP A 254 -26.20 4.48 -3.50
C ASP A 254 -25.56 5.72 -2.83
N PHE A 255 -24.37 5.53 -2.25
CA PHE A 255 -23.64 6.65 -1.66
C PHE A 255 -23.09 7.56 -2.76
N SER A 256 -23.27 8.88 -2.58
CA SER A 256 -22.72 9.89 -3.50
C SER A 256 -21.19 9.91 -3.50
N ASP A 257 -20.60 10.35 -4.60
CA ASP A 257 -19.12 10.48 -4.72
C ASP A 257 -18.56 11.34 -3.59
N MET A 258 -19.18 12.44 -3.24
CA MET A 258 -18.72 13.29 -2.13
C MET A 258 -18.64 12.52 -0.80
N ARG A 259 -19.56 11.59 -0.52
CA ARG A 259 -19.48 10.74 0.69
C ARG A 259 -18.31 9.79 0.61
N ILE A 260 -18.02 9.25 -0.57
CA ILE A 260 -16.83 8.39 -0.81
C ILE A 260 -15.55 9.19 -0.62
N LEU A 261 -15.45 10.41 -1.17
CA LEU A 261 -14.26 11.25 -0.99
C LEU A 261 -14.00 11.59 0.48
N ARG A 262 -15.04 11.89 1.26
CA ARG A 262 -14.92 12.10 2.71
C ARG A 262 -14.46 10.82 3.44
N ALA A 263 -14.93 9.66 3.02
CA ALA A 263 -14.50 8.38 3.56
C ALA A 263 -13.02 8.07 3.20
N LEU A 264 -12.57 8.41 1.99
CA LEU A 264 -11.16 8.34 1.59
C LEU A 264 -10.29 9.29 2.42
N ALA A 265 -10.76 10.50 2.71
CA ALA A 265 -10.05 11.44 3.57
C ALA A 265 -9.83 10.87 4.98
N THR A 266 -10.87 10.33 5.62
CA THR A 266 -10.77 9.66 6.93
C THR A 266 -9.82 8.45 6.87
N ALA A 267 -9.97 7.59 5.86
CA ALA A 267 -9.11 6.43 5.70
C ALA A 267 -7.63 6.82 5.48
N GLY A 268 -7.38 7.87 4.69
CA GLY A 268 -6.04 8.43 4.50
C GLY A 268 -5.41 8.90 5.80
N LEU A 269 -6.18 9.54 6.67
CA LEU A 269 -5.73 9.95 8.00
C LEU A 269 -5.33 8.73 8.85
N ILE A 270 -6.15 7.67 8.88
CA ILE A 270 -5.84 6.43 9.60
C ILE A 270 -4.51 5.82 9.12
N GLY A 271 -4.35 5.64 7.81
CA GLY A 271 -3.11 5.11 7.24
C GLY A 271 -1.90 6.00 7.49
N ASN A 272 -2.09 7.31 7.49
CA ASN A 272 -1.03 8.28 7.74
C ASN A 272 -0.53 8.27 9.20
N ILE A 273 -1.44 8.07 10.16
CA ILE A 273 -1.09 7.86 11.58
C ILE A 273 -0.19 6.63 11.74
N VAL A 274 -0.55 5.52 11.09
CA VAL A 274 0.27 4.29 11.13
C VAL A 274 1.63 4.51 10.46
N LYS A 275 1.65 5.13 9.27
CA LYS A 275 2.88 5.45 8.55
C LYS A 275 3.84 6.30 9.38
N PHE A 276 3.31 7.26 10.14
CA PHE A 276 4.11 8.17 10.98
C PHE A 276 4.64 7.49 12.24
N ASN A 277 3.80 6.74 12.97
CA ASN A 277 4.14 6.19 14.29
C ASN A 277 4.76 4.79 14.24
N ALA A 278 4.59 4.08 13.13
CA ALA A 278 5.13 2.73 12.93
C ALA A 278 5.80 2.62 11.55
N SER A 279 5.29 1.77 10.67
CA SER A 279 5.70 1.63 9.27
C SER A 279 4.58 0.99 8.44
N ILE A 280 4.58 1.29 7.15
CA ILE A 280 3.74 0.61 6.15
C ILE A 280 4.56 -0.27 5.19
N SER A 281 5.82 -0.55 5.52
CA SER A 281 6.73 -1.37 4.71
C SER A 281 6.67 -2.84 5.12
N GLY A 282 6.37 -3.73 4.19
CA GLY A 282 6.41 -5.17 4.42
C GLY A 282 7.79 -5.68 4.82
N ALA A 283 8.86 -5.03 4.32
CA ALA A 283 10.24 -5.33 4.65
C ALA A 283 10.63 -4.93 6.08
N GLU A 284 9.91 -3.99 6.71
CA GLU A 284 10.16 -3.57 8.08
C GLU A 284 9.25 -4.30 9.09
N VAL A 285 7.95 -4.30 8.82
CA VAL A 285 6.96 -4.75 9.82
C VAL A 285 6.11 -5.95 9.36
N GLY A 286 6.42 -6.53 8.20
CA GLY A 286 5.60 -7.60 7.64
C GLY A 286 4.29 -7.07 7.01
N CYS A 287 3.43 -8.00 6.60
CA CYS A 287 2.19 -7.68 5.90
C CYS A 287 1.12 -7.02 6.80
N GLN A 288 1.30 -7.04 8.13
CA GLN A 288 0.46 -6.28 9.06
C GLN A 288 0.50 -4.76 8.75
N GLY A 289 1.66 -4.23 8.31
CA GLY A 289 1.83 -2.84 7.89
C GLY A 289 1.21 -2.52 6.53
N GLU A 290 0.94 -3.50 5.71
CA GLU A 290 0.31 -3.33 4.39
C GLU A 290 -1.17 -3.68 4.45
N VAL A 291 -1.50 -4.96 4.50
CA VAL A 291 -2.88 -5.48 4.47
C VAL A 291 -3.64 -5.15 5.76
N GLY A 292 -2.96 -5.22 6.93
CA GLY A 292 -3.57 -4.85 8.21
C GLY A 292 -3.96 -3.37 8.25
N VAL A 293 -3.08 -2.50 7.79
CA VAL A 293 -3.36 -1.05 7.69
C VAL A 293 -4.45 -0.77 6.66
N ALA A 294 -4.44 -1.43 5.51
CA ALA A 294 -5.50 -1.30 4.51
C ALA A 294 -6.87 -1.72 5.07
N CYS A 295 -6.92 -2.78 5.88
CA CYS A 295 -8.13 -3.21 6.57
C CYS A 295 -8.61 -2.14 7.55
N ALA A 296 -7.73 -1.57 8.38
CA ALA A 296 -8.06 -0.48 9.30
C ALA A 296 -8.62 0.75 8.58
N MET A 297 -7.96 1.18 7.50
CA MET A 297 -8.41 2.28 6.64
C MET A 297 -9.81 2.03 6.09
N ALA A 298 -10.04 0.85 5.52
CA ALA A 298 -11.33 0.49 4.92
C ALA A 298 -12.44 0.31 5.97
N SER A 299 -12.11 -0.18 7.17
CA SER A 299 -13.04 -0.31 8.29
C SER A 299 -13.55 1.06 8.76
N ALA A 300 -12.64 2.01 8.94
CA ALA A 300 -12.97 3.39 9.30
C ALA A 300 -13.82 4.07 8.22
N ALA A 301 -13.43 3.92 6.95
CA ALA A 301 -14.18 4.47 5.82
C ALA A 301 -15.61 3.91 5.75
N ALA A 302 -15.76 2.61 5.91
CA ALA A 302 -17.08 1.95 5.94
C ALA A 302 -17.93 2.46 7.10
N ASN A 303 -17.37 2.53 8.30
CA ASN A 303 -18.10 3.00 9.48
C ASN A 303 -18.56 4.44 9.33
N GLN A 304 -17.72 5.33 8.79
CA GLN A 304 -18.11 6.71 8.47
C GLN A 304 -19.24 6.78 7.44
N LEU A 305 -19.22 5.95 6.39
CA LEU A 305 -20.29 5.92 5.39
C LEU A 305 -21.65 5.58 5.99
N PHE A 306 -21.66 4.72 7.02
CA PHE A 306 -22.88 4.37 7.78
C PHE A 306 -23.24 5.38 8.88
N GLY A 307 -22.46 6.45 9.05
CA GLY A 307 -22.75 7.51 10.01
C GLY A 307 -22.28 7.24 11.43
N GLY A 308 -21.25 6.40 11.57
CA GLY A 308 -20.64 6.14 12.87
C GLY A 308 -20.07 7.39 13.54
N SER A 309 -20.12 7.43 14.87
CA SER A 309 -19.46 8.46 15.67
C SER A 309 -17.94 8.40 15.51
N PRO A 310 -17.18 9.47 15.82
CA PRO A 310 -15.73 9.42 15.83
C PRO A 310 -15.15 8.25 16.63
N ALA A 311 -15.72 7.94 17.80
CA ALA A 311 -15.31 6.80 18.62
C ALA A 311 -15.57 5.44 17.94
N GLN A 312 -16.71 5.28 17.25
CA GLN A 312 -17.02 4.07 16.49
C GLN A 312 -16.10 3.91 15.27
N ILE A 313 -15.74 5.00 14.59
CA ILE A 313 -14.81 5.00 13.45
C ILE A 313 -13.42 4.58 13.91
N GLU A 314 -12.93 5.12 15.04
CA GLU A 314 -11.66 4.74 15.65
C GLU A 314 -11.68 3.26 16.05
N TYR A 315 -12.75 2.79 16.69
CA TYR A 315 -12.88 1.38 17.07
C TYR A 315 -12.91 0.45 15.85
N ALA A 316 -13.57 0.83 14.76
CA ALA A 316 -13.54 0.04 13.52
C ALA A 316 -12.12 -0.06 12.94
N ALA A 317 -11.36 1.02 12.99
CA ALA A 317 -9.95 1.03 12.55
C ALA A 317 -9.08 0.15 13.45
N GLU A 318 -9.26 0.24 14.76
CA GLU A 318 -8.58 -0.58 15.78
C GLU A 318 -8.79 -2.06 15.50
N MET A 319 -10.06 -2.51 15.41
CA MET A 319 -10.44 -3.88 15.08
C MET A 319 -9.81 -4.37 13.77
N GLY A 320 -9.80 -3.51 12.75
CA GLY A 320 -9.21 -3.82 11.45
C GLY A 320 -7.71 -4.09 11.53
N LEU A 321 -6.96 -3.37 12.37
CA LEU A 321 -5.52 -3.55 12.53
C LEU A 321 -5.18 -4.66 13.52
N GLU A 322 -5.84 -4.71 14.69
CA GLU A 322 -5.59 -5.67 15.75
C GLU A 322 -5.60 -7.11 15.23
N HIS A 323 -6.60 -7.46 14.41
CA HIS A 323 -6.78 -8.81 13.88
C HIS A 323 -5.79 -9.19 12.75
N HIS A 324 -4.86 -8.30 12.43
CA HIS A 324 -3.76 -8.55 11.48
C HIS A 324 -2.38 -8.50 12.14
N LEU A 325 -2.30 -8.32 13.46
CA LEU A 325 -1.03 -8.32 14.19
C LEU A 325 -0.29 -9.65 14.00
N GLY A 326 1.03 -9.58 13.80
CA GLY A 326 1.89 -10.73 13.58
C GLY A 326 1.89 -11.30 12.16
N MET A 327 1.20 -10.67 11.18
CA MET A 327 1.14 -11.15 9.82
C MET A 327 2.48 -10.99 9.11
N THR A 328 3.06 -12.12 8.70
CA THR A 328 4.33 -12.19 7.96
C THR A 328 4.21 -11.67 6.52
N CYS A 329 5.32 -11.28 5.90
CA CYS A 329 5.42 -10.97 4.47
C CYS A 329 6.37 -11.96 3.80
N ASP A 330 5.80 -12.97 3.16
CA ASP A 330 6.48 -14.13 2.59
C ASP A 330 5.95 -14.48 1.18
N PRO A 331 6.11 -13.54 0.20
CA PRO A 331 5.56 -13.72 -1.14
C PRO A 331 6.25 -14.88 -1.87
N VAL A 332 5.45 -15.82 -2.37
CA VAL A 332 5.95 -16.98 -3.11
C VAL A 332 6.61 -16.53 -4.41
N CYS A 333 7.81 -17.02 -4.68
CA CYS A 333 8.67 -16.61 -5.81
C CYS A 333 8.96 -15.09 -5.86
N GLY A 334 8.81 -14.38 -4.74
CA GLY A 334 8.95 -12.92 -4.71
C GLY A 334 7.87 -12.16 -5.46
N LEU A 335 6.73 -12.79 -5.77
CA LEU A 335 5.65 -12.18 -6.54
C LEU A 335 4.55 -11.65 -5.63
N VAL A 336 4.03 -10.46 -5.93
CA VAL A 336 2.85 -9.89 -5.23
C VAL A 336 1.57 -10.61 -5.71
N GLN A 337 1.55 -11.93 -5.54
CA GLN A 337 0.47 -12.82 -5.99
C GLN A 337 0.01 -13.75 -4.87
N ILE A 338 0.85 -14.66 -4.39
CA ILE A 338 0.55 -15.56 -3.28
C ILE A 338 1.42 -15.16 -2.07
N PRO A 339 0.82 -14.82 -0.93
CA PRO A 339 -0.61 -14.82 -0.59
C PRO A 339 -1.31 -13.46 -0.83
N CYS A 340 -0.67 -12.48 -1.42
CA CYS A 340 -1.08 -11.07 -1.43
C CYS A 340 -2.49 -10.87 -2.00
N ILE A 341 -2.80 -11.47 -3.16
CA ILE A 341 -4.09 -11.30 -3.85
C ILE A 341 -5.24 -11.78 -2.94
N GLU A 342 -5.09 -12.96 -2.34
CA GLU A 342 -6.12 -13.52 -1.46
C GLU A 342 -6.25 -12.76 -0.15
N ARG A 343 -5.13 -12.27 0.41
CA ARG A 343 -5.13 -11.41 1.61
C ARG A 343 -5.93 -10.14 1.41
N ASN A 344 -5.86 -9.51 0.23
CA ASN A 344 -6.68 -8.34 -0.09
C ASN A 344 -8.19 -8.66 -0.04
N ALA A 345 -8.62 -9.78 -0.62
CA ALA A 345 -10.02 -10.19 -0.61
C ALA A 345 -10.52 -10.44 0.82
N TYR A 346 -9.73 -11.17 1.63
CA TYR A 346 -10.08 -11.43 3.04
C TYR A 346 -10.08 -10.16 3.89
N ALA A 347 -9.12 -9.26 3.71
CA ALA A 347 -9.06 -8.01 4.44
C ALA A 347 -10.23 -7.08 4.10
N ALA A 348 -10.66 -7.04 2.83
CA ALA A 348 -11.84 -6.28 2.42
C ALA A 348 -13.13 -6.78 3.11
N ALA A 349 -13.31 -8.10 3.21
CA ALA A 349 -14.43 -8.68 3.96
C ALA A 349 -14.31 -8.38 5.47
N ARG A 350 -13.11 -8.51 6.05
CA ARG A 350 -12.83 -8.17 7.45
C ARG A 350 -13.10 -6.72 7.77
N ALA A 351 -12.84 -5.81 6.85
CA ALA A 351 -13.15 -4.40 7.04
C ALA A 351 -14.66 -4.15 7.20
N LEU A 352 -15.50 -4.88 6.46
CA LEU A 352 -16.96 -4.82 6.63
C LEU A 352 -17.41 -5.47 7.94
N ASP A 353 -16.78 -6.58 8.35
CA ASP A 353 -17.07 -7.23 9.64
C ASP A 353 -16.68 -6.30 10.81
N ALA A 354 -15.52 -5.63 10.77
CA ALA A 354 -15.08 -4.67 11.78
C ALA A 354 -16.01 -3.44 11.86
N ASN A 355 -16.43 -2.92 10.70
CA ASN A 355 -17.45 -1.87 10.65
C ASN A 355 -18.75 -2.31 11.34
N LEU A 356 -19.25 -3.49 11.00
CA LEU A 356 -20.51 -4.00 11.57
C LEU A 356 -20.40 -4.19 13.08
N TYR A 357 -19.29 -4.77 13.55
CA TYR A 357 -19.05 -4.97 14.97
C TYR A 357 -19.03 -3.64 15.73
N SER A 358 -18.25 -2.67 15.27
CA SER A 358 -18.14 -1.35 15.89
C SER A 358 -19.48 -0.58 15.87
N ALA A 359 -20.24 -0.67 14.77
CA ALA A 359 -21.52 0.01 14.62
C ALA A 359 -22.60 -0.44 15.62
N PHE A 360 -22.48 -1.63 16.18
CA PHE A 360 -23.39 -2.16 17.22
C PHE A 360 -22.99 -1.76 18.64
N THR A 361 -21.88 -1.06 18.82
CA THR A 361 -21.39 -0.58 20.10
C THR A 361 -21.63 0.92 20.26
N ASP A 362 -21.34 1.44 21.44
CA ASP A 362 -21.26 2.89 21.70
C ASP A 362 -19.91 3.51 21.30
N GLY A 363 -18.98 2.72 20.75
CA GLY A 363 -17.63 3.12 20.43
C GLY A 363 -16.63 3.02 21.60
N MET A 364 -17.10 2.69 22.81
CA MET A 364 -16.21 2.55 23.98
C MET A 364 -15.51 1.19 23.96
N HIS A 365 -14.18 1.22 24.05
CA HIS A 365 -13.36 0.01 24.10
C HIS A 365 -12.09 0.22 24.93
N ARG A 366 -11.34 -0.85 25.22
CA ARG A 366 -10.24 -0.83 26.20
C ARG A 366 -8.87 -0.59 25.60
N VAL A 367 -8.68 -0.95 24.33
CA VAL A 367 -7.39 -0.87 23.63
C VAL A 367 -7.56 0.16 22.51
N SER A 368 -6.82 1.27 22.59
CA SER A 368 -6.91 2.31 21.57
C SER A 368 -6.20 1.91 20.28
N PHE A 369 -6.60 2.51 19.16
CA PHE A 369 -5.91 2.38 17.88
C PHE A 369 -4.41 2.71 18.00
N ASP A 370 -4.05 3.77 18.72
CA ASP A 370 -2.65 4.14 18.94
C ASP A 370 -1.86 3.03 19.66
N LYS A 371 -2.49 2.32 20.60
CA LYS A 371 -1.87 1.18 21.26
C LYS A 371 -1.63 0.02 20.30
N VAL A 372 -2.58 -0.28 19.43
CA VAL A 372 -2.42 -1.32 18.41
C VAL A 372 -1.30 -0.95 17.43
N VAL A 373 -1.19 0.32 17.01
CA VAL A 373 -0.09 0.82 16.17
C VAL A 373 1.28 0.62 16.84
N GLN A 374 1.39 0.92 18.14
CA GLN A 374 2.62 0.65 18.91
C GLN A 374 2.96 -0.84 18.95
N VAL A 375 1.96 -1.71 19.20
CA VAL A 375 2.14 -3.16 19.20
C VAL A 375 2.55 -3.66 17.82
N MET A 376 1.94 -3.16 16.75
CA MET A 376 2.33 -3.50 15.38
C MET A 376 3.80 -3.16 15.11
N LYS A 377 4.26 -1.98 15.55
CA LYS A 377 5.67 -1.58 15.43
C LYS A 377 6.58 -2.56 16.16
N GLN A 378 6.23 -2.94 17.40
CA GLN A 378 7.02 -3.86 18.20
C GLN A 378 7.03 -5.27 17.61
N THR A 379 5.87 -5.82 17.27
CA THR A 379 5.78 -7.15 16.64
C THR A 379 6.51 -7.18 15.29
N GLY A 380 6.45 -6.10 14.53
CA GLY A 380 7.24 -5.94 13.29
C GLY A 380 8.73 -6.00 13.55
N HIS A 381 9.22 -5.34 14.59
CA HIS A 381 10.62 -5.43 15.00
C HIS A 381 10.99 -6.86 15.42
N ASP A 382 10.14 -7.52 16.18
CA ASP A 382 10.37 -8.85 16.76
C ASP A 382 10.25 -10.00 15.74
N LEU A 383 9.56 -9.78 14.62
CA LEU A 383 9.50 -10.74 13.53
C LEU A 383 10.92 -11.00 12.97
N PRO A 384 11.36 -12.27 12.84
CA PRO A 384 12.59 -12.61 12.16
C PRO A 384 12.65 -12.02 10.74
N SER A 385 13.83 -11.59 10.29
CA SER A 385 14.05 -11.05 8.95
C SER A 385 13.55 -11.97 7.83
N LEU A 386 13.62 -13.27 8.06
CA LEU A 386 13.10 -14.36 7.23
C LEU A 386 11.63 -14.15 6.80
N TYR A 387 10.82 -13.46 7.62
CA TYR A 387 9.38 -13.21 7.40
C TYR A 387 9.09 -11.78 6.94
N LYS A 388 10.10 -11.04 6.49
CA LYS A 388 10.01 -9.64 6.09
C LYS A 388 10.42 -9.43 4.64
N GLU A 389 9.58 -9.90 3.72
CA GLU A 389 9.72 -9.68 2.26
C GLU A 389 11.05 -10.19 1.68
N THR A 390 11.53 -11.35 2.15
CA THR A 390 12.75 -12.01 1.63
C THR A 390 12.44 -13.18 0.71
N SER A 391 11.25 -13.75 0.78
CA SER A 391 10.85 -14.99 0.08
C SER A 391 11.70 -16.21 0.46
N GLU A 392 12.38 -16.17 1.62
CA GLU A 392 13.21 -17.28 2.13
C GLU A 392 12.49 -18.08 3.21
N GLY A 393 11.40 -17.57 3.76
CA GLY A 393 10.62 -18.17 4.84
C GLY A 393 9.13 -18.29 4.56
N GLY A 394 8.38 -18.75 5.57
CA GLY A 394 6.93 -18.85 5.51
C GLY A 394 6.43 -19.66 4.33
N LEU A 395 5.43 -19.14 3.62
CA LEU A 395 4.82 -19.80 2.45
C LEU A 395 5.78 -19.91 1.26
N ALA A 396 6.80 -19.08 1.18
CA ALA A 396 7.78 -19.12 0.10
C ALA A 396 8.83 -20.22 0.29
N LYS A 397 9.01 -20.67 1.55
CA LYS A 397 10.03 -21.69 1.86
C LYS A 397 9.68 -23.01 1.21
N ASP A 398 10.69 -23.60 0.53
CA ASP A 398 10.59 -24.92 -0.12
C ASP A 398 9.41 -25.04 -1.10
N TYR A 399 8.90 -23.90 -1.62
CA TYR A 399 7.85 -23.92 -2.63
C TYR A 399 8.33 -24.62 -3.89
N GLN A 400 7.75 -25.76 -4.19
CA GLN A 400 7.96 -26.48 -5.45
C GLN A 400 6.75 -26.24 -6.35
N GLN A 401 7.00 -25.81 -7.57
CA GLN A 401 5.98 -25.70 -8.59
C GLN A 401 5.40 -27.10 -8.88
N MET A 402 4.11 -27.30 -8.63
CA MET A 402 3.41 -28.54 -9.00
C MET A 402 3.19 -28.65 -10.50
#